data_e2e439db5ee89901fa4f89f68102a8e0
#
_entry.id   e2e439db5ee89901fa4f89f68102a8e0
#
_cell.length_a   1.000
_cell.length_b   1.000
_cell.length_c   1.000
_cell.angle_alpha   90.00
_cell.angle_beta   90.00
_cell.angle_gamma   90.00
#
_symmetry.space_group_name_H-M   'P 1'
#
loop_
_entity.id
_entity.type
_entity.pdbx_description
1 polymer ?
#
loop_
_entity_poly.entity_id
_entity_poly.type
_entity_poly.pdbx_seq_one_letter_code
_entity_poly.pdbx_strand_id
1 'polypeptide(L)'
;MVDSSSNIPYSEKSNKIALYALLIYKYDIAQPVFLSASFDLSSFPFFHRSSLKEHIYFHSRLVCSRTPKGNREVIELESGIGHLHIYTNIQNNISILVLSTPSYPLRIAFGLIDNAHKLFIEKCKGQYENITQDLKEGSLFNNELNELLKKYQNPSEADKLLKVQKDLDEVKDVMLKNIEDLLQRGEKLDDLMKKSQDLSNSSYQFYRQAKKNNQCCKLY
;
A
#
# COMPACT_ATOMS: atom_id res chain seq x y z
N MET A 1 -23.01 -30.46 -16.63
CA MET A 1 -22.84 -30.25 -15.21
C MET A 1 -21.37 -30.00 -14.96
N VAL A 2 -20.97 -28.75 -14.95
CA VAL A 2 -19.63 -28.31 -14.56
C VAL A 2 -19.84 -27.23 -13.51
N ASP A 3 -19.58 -27.64 -12.29
CA ASP A 3 -19.72 -26.81 -11.10
C ASP A 3 -18.51 -25.87 -11.05
N SER A 4 -18.69 -24.63 -11.45
CA SER A 4 -17.67 -23.58 -11.40
C SER A 4 -18.00 -22.57 -10.30
N SER A 5 -18.08 -23.03 -9.05
CA SER A 5 -18.05 -22.16 -7.90
C SER A 5 -16.59 -21.78 -7.60
N SER A 6 -16.03 -20.85 -8.36
CA SER A 6 -14.78 -20.19 -8.01
C SER A 6 -15.06 -19.20 -6.88
N ASN A 7 -15.03 -19.69 -5.65
CA ASN A 7 -14.95 -18.85 -4.46
C ASN A 7 -13.72 -17.95 -4.55
N ILE A 8 -13.92 -16.65 -4.64
CA ILE A 8 -12.84 -15.67 -4.59
C ILE A 8 -12.42 -15.55 -3.12
N PRO A 9 -11.20 -15.94 -2.74
CA PRO A 9 -10.80 -16.05 -1.35
C PRO A 9 -10.22 -14.72 -0.82
N TYR A 10 -11.00 -13.64 -0.80
CA TYR A 10 -10.64 -12.46 0.00
C TYR A 10 -11.05 -12.59 1.48
N SER A 11 -11.78 -13.65 1.85
CA SER A 11 -12.38 -13.80 3.18
C SER A 11 -11.78 -14.91 4.04
N GLU A 12 -10.74 -15.58 3.65
CA GLU A 12 -10.01 -16.37 4.64
C GLU A 12 -9.37 -15.40 5.62
N LYS A 13 -9.92 -15.34 6.84
CA LYS A 13 -9.32 -14.75 8.02
C LYS A 13 -8.03 -15.51 8.33
N SER A 14 -7.05 -15.35 7.46
CA SER A 14 -5.71 -15.81 7.71
C SER A 14 -5.14 -14.91 8.82
N ASN A 15 -4.91 -15.46 10.00
CA ASN A 15 -4.10 -14.85 11.06
C ASN A 15 -2.64 -14.70 10.61
N LYS A 16 -2.37 -14.80 9.31
CA LYS A 16 -1.04 -14.68 8.74
C LYS A 16 -0.60 -13.22 8.79
N ILE A 17 0.48 -12.98 9.47
CA ILE A 17 1.15 -11.68 9.49
C ILE A 17 1.99 -11.60 8.22
N ALA A 18 1.73 -10.63 7.34
CA ALA A 18 2.42 -10.49 6.06
C ALA A 18 2.46 -9.04 5.56
N LEU A 19 3.51 -8.72 4.81
CA LEU A 19 3.63 -7.52 3.99
C LEU A 19 3.35 -7.88 2.53
N TYR A 20 2.61 -7.03 1.83
CA TYR A 20 2.22 -7.25 0.43
C TYR A 20 2.91 -6.30 -0.54
N ALA A 21 3.15 -5.06 -0.10
CA ALA A 21 3.79 -4.07 -0.94
C ALA A 21 4.51 -2.99 -0.12
N LEU A 22 5.56 -2.43 -0.74
CA LEU A 22 6.27 -1.24 -0.28
C LEU A 22 6.41 -0.33 -1.50
N LEU A 23 5.86 0.91 -1.41
CA LEU A 23 5.78 1.85 -2.53
C LEU A 23 6.38 3.20 -2.14
N ILE A 24 6.95 3.88 -3.12
CA ILE A 24 7.50 5.24 -2.98
C ILE A 24 6.88 6.15 -4.03
N TYR A 25 6.35 7.27 -3.56
CA TYR A 25 5.84 8.35 -4.42
C TYR A 25 6.53 9.66 -4.09
N LYS A 26 6.70 10.51 -5.09
CA LYS A 26 6.91 11.93 -4.88
C LYS A 26 5.55 12.56 -4.64
N TYR A 27 5.40 13.19 -3.49
CA TYR A 27 4.12 13.77 -3.07
C TYR A 27 3.70 14.92 -3.96
N ASP A 28 2.47 14.86 -4.42
CA ASP A 28 1.72 15.96 -5.01
C ASP A 28 0.25 15.79 -4.62
N ILE A 29 -0.42 16.88 -4.26
CA ILE A 29 -1.82 16.84 -3.82
C ILE A 29 -2.78 16.49 -4.94
N ALA A 30 -2.45 16.87 -6.19
CA ALA A 30 -3.28 16.60 -7.35
C ALA A 30 -2.96 15.23 -7.95
N GLN A 31 -1.67 14.95 -8.15
CA GLN A 31 -1.22 13.72 -8.81
C GLN A 31 0.15 13.29 -8.28
N PRO A 32 0.20 12.46 -7.21
CA PRO A 32 1.44 11.89 -6.75
C PRO A 32 2.16 11.11 -7.85
N VAL A 33 3.47 11.35 -7.98
CA VAL A 33 4.30 10.73 -9.02
C VAL A 33 4.90 9.43 -8.50
N PHE A 34 4.63 8.33 -9.17
CA PHE A 34 5.18 7.02 -8.82
C PHE A 34 6.68 6.96 -9.10
N LEU A 35 7.46 6.54 -8.10
CA LEU A 35 8.92 6.40 -8.21
C LEU A 35 9.37 4.94 -8.18
N SER A 36 8.89 4.14 -7.25
CA SER A 36 9.31 2.74 -7.11
C SER A 36 8.34 1.93 -6.30
N ALA A 37 8.34 0.60 -6.50
CA ALA A 37 7.59 -0.34 -5.68
C ALA A 37 8.24 -1.72 -5.65
N SER A 38 7.98 -2.43 -4.56
CA SER A 38 8.24 -3.86 -4.41
C SER A 38 6.98 -4.57 -3.91
N PHE A 39 6.73 -5.78 -4.41
CA PHE A 39 5.53 -6.55 -4.11
C PHE A 39 5.87 -7.98 -3.69
N ASP A 40 5.17 -8.49 -2.68
CA ASP A 40 5.08 -9.91 -2.38
C ASP A 40 3.60 -10.34 -2.38
N LEU A 41 3.12 -10.73 -3.54
CA LEU A 41 1.77 -11.19 -3.77
C LEU A 41 1.70 -12.73 -3.90
N SER A 42 2.72 -13.43 -3.41
CA SER A 42 2.83 -14.90 -3.51
C SER A 42 1.67 -15.64 -2.83
N SER A 43 1.11 -15.06 -1.76
CA SER A 43 -0.04 -15.59 -1.02
C SER A 43 -1.38 -15.51 -1.79
N PHE A 44 -1.43 -14.74 -2.87
CA PHE A 44 -2.63 -14.61 -3.71
C PHE A 44 -2.56 -15.51 -4.94
N PRO A 45 -3.72 -15.99 -5.46
CA PRO A 45 -3.77 -16.78 -6.68
C PRO A 45 -3.10 -16.05 -7.85
N PHE A 46 -2.36 -16.79 -8.67
CA PHE A 46 -1.55 -16.23 -9.76
C PHE A 46 -2.35 -15.29 -10.68
N PHE A 47 -3.55 -15.72 -11.09
CA PHE A 47 -4.40 -14.95 -12.01
C PHE A 47 -4.96 -13.65 -11.42
N HIS A 48 -4.95 -13.48 -10.07
CA HIS A 48 -5.44 -12.29 -9.41
C HIS A 48 -4.35 -11.26 -9.13
N ARG A 49 -3.07 -11.64 -9.22
CA ARG A 49 -1.95 -10.78 -8.81
C ARG A 49 -1.84 -9.50 -9.63
N SER A 50 -2.11 -9.57 -10.93
CA SER A 50 -2.07 -8.38 -11.81
C SER A 50 -3.15 -7.39 -11.40
N SER A 51 -4.40 -7.85 -11.28
CA SER A 51 -5.51 -6.97 -10.86
C SER A 51 -5.29 -6.39 -9.46
N LEU A 52 -4.80 -7.22 -8.52
CA LEU A 52 -4.50 -6.75 -7.17
C LEU A 52 -3.42 -5.66 -7.18
N LYS A 53 -2.40 -5.80 -8.01
CA LYS A 53 -1.34 -4.82 -8.18
C LYS A 53 -1.86 -3.46 -8.67
N GLU A 54 -2.74 -3.47 -9.67
CA GLU A 54 -3.41 -2.27 -10.15
C GLU A 54 -4.25 -1.60 -9.05
N HIS A 55 -4.97 -2.39 -8.24
CA HIS A 55 -5.70 -1.87 -7.08
C HIS A 55 -4.77 -1.25 -6.03
N ILE A 56 -3.61 -1.87 -5.78
CA ILE A 56 -2.62 -1.31 -4.86
C ILE A 56 -2.11 0.04 -5.37
N TYR A 57 -1.79 0.18 -6.65
CA TYR A 57 -1.39 1.45 -7.25
C TYR A 57 -2.47 2.52 -7.09
N PHE A 58 -3.72 2.20 -7.45
CA PHE A 58 -4.85 3.13 -7.31
C PHE A 58 -5.01 3.61 -5.87
N HIS A 59 -5.13 2.69 -4.91
CA HIS A 59 -5.33 3.05 -3.51
C HIS A 59 -4.15 3.81 -2.94
N SER A 60 -2.91 3.41 -3.27
CA SER A 60 -1.70 4.09 -2.81
C SER A 60 -1.63 5.53 -3.31
N ARG A 61 -1.98 5.78 -4.57
CA ARG A 61 -2.01 7.12 -5.17
C ARG A 61 -3.11 7.98 -4.51
N LEU A 62 -4.31 7.41 -4.33
CA LEU A 62 -5.41 8.11 -3.65
C LEU A 62 -5.02 8.48 -2.22
N VAL A 63 -4.51 7.53 -1.44
CA VAL A 63 -4.08 7.75 -0.04
C VAL A 63 -2.96 8.79 0.01
N CYS A 64 -1.97 8.70 -0.88
CA CYS A 64 -0.87 9.67 -0.95
C CYS A 64 -1.37 11.09 -1.20
N SER A 65 -2.33 11.29 -2.12
CA SER A 65 -2.88 12.62 -2.43
C SER A 65 -3.76 13.20 -1.32
N ARG A 66 -4.31 12.37 -0.43
CA ARG A 66 -5.29 12.77 0.60
C ARG A 66 -4.70 12.83 2.00
N THR A 67 -3.51 12.29 2.22
CA THR A 67 -2.85 12.33 3.54
C THR A 67 -1.97 13.57 3.65
N PRO A 68 -2.16 14.42 4.67
CA PRO A 68 -1.30 15.56 4.90
C PRO A 68 0.16 15.14 5.18
N LYS A 69 1.11 15.95 4.72
CA LYS A 69 2.52 15.73 5.02
C LYS A 69 2.79 15.76 6.52
N GLY A 70 3.69 14.92 6.98
CA GLY A 70 4.08 14.81 8.39
C GLY A 70 3.19 13.89 9.22
N ASN A 71 1.99 13.55 8.72
CA ASN A 71 1.09 12.63 9.42
C ASN A 71 1.48 11.18 9.17
N ARG A 72 1.33 10.35 10.21
CA ARG A 72 1.33 8.89 10.12
C ARG A 72 -0.11 8.41 10.12
N GLU A 73 -0.52 7.79 9.05
CA GLU A 73 -1.89 7.28 8.91
C GLU A 73 -1.89 5.81 8.51
N VAL A 74 -2.91 5.11 8.97
CA VAL A 74 -3.22 3.73 8.56
C VAL A 74 -4.61 3.74 7.95
N ILE A 75 -4.71 3.32 6.70
CA ILE A 75 -5.94 3.29 5.96
C ILE A 75 -6.38 1.85 5.76
N GLU A 76 -7.53 1.51 6.31
CA GLU A 76 -8.18 0.23 6.03
C GLU A 76 -8.76 0.26 4.62
N LEU A 77 -8.32 -0.68 3.78
CA LEU A 77 -8.80 -0.81 2.42
C LEU A 77 -10.06 -1.69 2.36
N GLU A 78 -10.98 -1.33 1.48
CA GLU A 78 -12.18 -2.15 1.26
C GLU A 78 -11.84 -3.59 0.84
N SER A 79 -12.80 -4.48 1.05
CA SER A 79 -12.74 -5.90 0.63
C SER A 79 -11.65 -6.73 1.33
N GLY A 80 -11.12 -6.23 2.48
CA GLY A 80 -10.17 -7.00 3.28
C GLY A 80 -8.79 -7.17 2.64
N ILE A 81 -8.42 -6.32 1.68
CA ILE A 81 -7.09 -6.33 1.04
C ILE A 81 -6.00 -6.15 2.10
N GLY A 82 -6.25 -5.28 3.10
CA GLY A 82 -5.33 -5.03 4.20
C GLY A 82 -5.32 -3.58 4.67
N HIS A 83 -4.28 -3.25 5.42
CA HIS A 83 -4.02 -1.91 5.92
C HIS A 83 -2.87 -1.26 5.15
N LEU A 84 -3.12 -0.06 4.64
CA LEU A 84 -2.12 0.76 3.98
C LEU A 84 -1.58 1.81 4.95
N HIS A 85 -0.33 1.64 5.37
CA HIS A 85 0.39 2.57 6.23
C HIS A 85 1.08 3.61 5.38
N ILE A 86 0.99 4.90 5.74
CA ILE A 86 1.62 5.99 5.00
C ILE A 86 2.33 6.98 5.92
N TYR A 87 3.45 7.48 5.45
CA TYR A 87 4.10 8.69 5.93
C TYR A 87 4.70 9.48 4.77
N THR A 88 4.44 10.78 4.75
CA THR A 88 5.05 11.72 3.80
C THR A 88 5.98 12.67 4.52
N ASN A 89 7.26 12.65 4.17
CA ASN A 89 8.24 13.54 4.76
C ASN A 89 8.04 14.97 4.26
N ILE A 90 8.04 15.93 5.20
CA ILE A 90 7.76 17.35 4.93
C ILE A 90 8.87 18.00 4.10
N GLN A 91 10.14 17.64 4.35
CA GLN A 91 11.31 18.33 3.77
C GLN A 91 11.57 17.96 2.31
N ASN A 92 11.42 16.69 1.96
CA ASN A 92 11.77 16.19 0.63
C ASN A 92 10.58 15.73 -0.22
N ASN A 93 9.36 15.84 0.32
CA ASN A 93 8.13 15.48 -0.37
C ASN A 93 8.09 14.02 -0.86
N ILE A 94 8.71 13.11 -0.12
CA ILE A 94 8.66 11.69 -0.41
C ILE A 94 7.65 11.02 0.49
N SER A 95 6.70 10.32 -0.12
CA SER A 95 5.72 9.47 0.55
C SER A 95 6.14 8.02 0.43
N ILE A 96 6.13 7.31 1.54
CA ILE A 96 6.36 5.87 1.57
C ILE A 96 5.12 5.19 2.13
N LEU A 97 4.69 4.16 1.43
CA LEU A 97 3.50 3.40 1.76
C LEU A 97 3.84 1.91 1.91
N VAL A 98 3.25 1.29 2.91
CA VAL A 98 3.39 -0.14 3.19
C VAL A 98 2.00 -0.76 3.26
N LEU A 99 1.73 -1.76 2.42
CA LEU A 99 0.52 -2.56 2.50
C LEU A 99 0.80 -3.85 3.27
N SER A 100 0.00 -4.11 4.29
CA SER A 100 0.14 -5.28 5.15
C SER A 100 -1.21 -5.91 5.51
N THR A 101 -1.16 -7.11 6.11
CA THR A 101 -2.32 -7.66 6.82
C THR A 101 -2.69 -6.78 8.02
N PRO A 102 -3.98 -6.76 8.46
CA PRO A 102 -4.41 -5.99 9.63
C PRO A 102 -3.68 -6.35 10.93
N SER A 103 -3.21 -7.59 11.04
CA SER A 103 -2.48 -8.09 12.21
C SER A 103 -0.98 -7.72 12.22
N TYR A 104 -0.48 -7.06 11.17
CA TYR A 104 0.93 -6.66 11.11
C TYR A 104 1.21 -5.53 12.12
N PRO A 105 2.29 -5.62 12.95
CA PRO A 105 2.54 -4.65 14.00
C PRO A 105 2.84 -3.24 13.46
N LEU A 106 2.09 -2.24 13.92
CA LEU A 106 2.22 -0.83 13.50
C LEU A 106 3.65 -0.29 13.63
N ARG A 107 4.29 -0.57 14.78
CA ARG A 107 5.67 -0.12 15.04
C ARG A 107 6.64 -0.64 13.99
N ILE A 108 6.48 -1.89 13.56
CA ILE A 108 7.36 -2.49 12.55
C ILE A 108 7.07 -1.91 11.16
N ALA A 109 5.78 -1.68 10.83
CA ALA A 109 5.40 -1.06 9.57
C ALA A 109 5.98 0.36 9.42
N PHE A 110 5.84 1.20 10.45
CA PHE A 110 6.42 2.54 10.41
C PHE A 110 7.94 2.54 10.51
N GLY A 111 8.55 1.57 11.22
CA GLY A 111 9.99 1.35 11.19
C GLY A 111 10.52 1.00 9.80
N LEU A 112 9.78 0.20 9.03
CA LEU A 112 10.08 -0.06 7.62
C LEU A 112 9.99 1.21 6.79
N ILE A 113 8.94 2.02 6.98
CA ILE A 113 8.76 3.31 6.29
C ILE A 113 9.95 4.24 6.55
N ASP A 114 10.33 4.41 7.81
CA ASP A 114 11.44 5.29 8.18
C ASP A 114 12.78 4.80 7.63
N ASN A 115 13.02 3.48 7.64
CA ASN A 115 14.22 2.88 7.08
C ASN A 115 14.27 3.02 5.55
N ALA A 116 13.17 2.73 4.87
CA ALA A 116 13.06 2.90 3.42
C ALA A 116 13.28 4.37 3.02
N HIS A 117 12.72 5.32 3.77
CA HIS A 117 12.91 6.74 3.54
C HIS A 117 14.38 7.15 3.67
N LYS A 118 15.05 6.79 4.77
CA LYS A 118 16.47 7.09 4.99
C LYS A 118 17.34 6.56 3.85
N LEU A 119 17.17 5.29 3.49
CA LEU A 119 17.95 4.66 2.42
C LEU A 119 17.64 5.25 1.04
N PHE A 120 16.37 5.60 0.76
CA PHE A 120 16.00 6.21 -0.51
C PHE A 120 16.64 7.58 -0.67
N ILE A 121 16.58 8.44 0.35
CA ILE A 121 17.22 9.76 0.30
C ILE A 121 18.73 9.66 0.17
N GLU A 122 19.36 8.72 0.88
CA GLU A 122 20.81 8.51 0.80
C GLU A 122 21.25 8.08 -0.61
N LYS A 123 20.54 7.12 -1.21
CA LYS A 123 20.98 6.52 -2.48
C LYS A 123 20.48 7.23 -3.73
N CYS A 124 19.33 7.93 -3.65
CA CYS A 124 18.65 8.52 -4.81
C CYS A 124 18.68 10.05 -4.82
N LYS A 125 19.42 10.70 -3.90
CA LYS A 125 19.58 12.16 -3.88
C LYS A 125 20.08 12.68 -5.23
N GLY A 126 19.43 13.72 -5.75
CA GLY A 126 19.73 14.29 -7.07
C GLY A 126 19.09 13.56 -8.25
N GLN A 127 18.46 12.40 -8.03
CA GLN A 127 17.86 11.61 -9.11
C GLN A 127 16.34 11.81 -9.23
N TYR A 128 15.62 11.95 -8.10
CA TYR A 128 14.16 11.99 -8.08
C TYR A 128 13.57 13.41 -8.12
N GLU A 129 14.35 14.43 -7.80
CA GLU A 129 13.87 15.82 -7.64
C GLU A 129 13.23 16.36 -8.92
N ASN A 130 13.80 16.03 -10.08
CA ASN A 130 13.33 16.50 -11.38
C ASN A 130 12.31 15.57 -12.05
N ILE A 131 11.95 14.45 -11.42
CA ILE A 131 10.97 13.52 -11.97
C ILE A 131 9.56 14.12 -11.81
N THR A 132 8.87 14.28 -12.95
CA THR A 132 7.52 14.87 -13.03
C THR A 132 6.47 13.89 -13.56
N GLN A 133 6.89 12.71 -13.99
CA GLN A 133 6.02 11.65 -14.51
C GLN A 133 6.34 10.32 -13.83
N ASP A 134 5.38 9.41 -13.81
CA ASP A 134 5.56 8.08 -13.26
C ASP A 134 6.75 7.37 -13.90
N LEU A 135 7.58 6.79 -13.06
CA LEU A 135 8.66 5.92 -13.51
C LEU A 135 8.12 4.55 -13.88
N LYS A 136 8.84 3.88 -14.78
CA LYS A 136 8.59 2.45 -15.01
C LYS A 136 8.99 1.66 -13.75
N GLU A 137 8.15 0.71 -13.38
CA GLU A 137 8.46 -0.19 -12.28
C GLU A 137 9.86 -0.83 -12.44
N GLY A 138 10.60 -0.88 -11.35
CA GLY A 138 11.95 -1.44 -11.32
C GLY A 138 13.06 -0.50 -11.81
N SER A 139 12.75 0.75 -12.22
CA SER A 139 13.77 1.67 -12.77
C SER A 139 14.58 2.41 -11.71
N LEU A 140 14.07 2.58 -10.50
CA LEU A 140 14.75 3.31 -9.41
C LEU A 140 14.60 2.57 -8.09
N PHE A 141 15.71 2.37 -7.33
CA PHE A 141 15.72 1.85 -5.97
C PHE A 141 15.02 0.48 -5.77
N ASN A 142 14.88 -0.31 -6.81
CA ASN A 142 14.07 -1.53 -6.79
C ASN A 142 14.71 -2.66 -5.97
N ASN A 143 16.01 -2.86 -6.08
CA ASN A 143 16.72 -3.92 -5.35
C ASN A 143 16.63 -3.71 -3.84
N GLU A 144 16.83 -2.48 -3.40
CA GLU A 144 16.74 -2.10 -2.00
C GLU A 144 15.34 -2.28 -1.44
N LEU A 145 14.29 -1.93 -2.20
CA LEU A 145 12.91 -2.17 -1.79
C LEU A 145 12.60 -3.65 -1.67
N ASN A 146 13.08 -4.47 -2.60
CA ASN A 146 12.89 -5.92 -2.55
C ASN A 146 13.57 -6.53 -1.32
N GLU A 147 14.78 -6.09 -1.00
CA GLU A 147 15.51 -6.53 0.19
C GLU A 147 14.80 -6.10 1.47
N LEU A 148 14.34 -4.84 1.54
CA LEU A 148 13.59 -4.33 2.68
C LEU A 148 12.28 -5.10 2.87
N LEU A 149 11.48 -5.27 1.82
CA LEU A 149 10.22 -6.00 1.89
C LEU A 149 10.44 -7.42 2.41
N LYS A 150 11.45 -8.12 1.89
CA LYS A 150 11.82 -9.47 2.31
C LYS A 150 12.26 -9.53 3.77
N LYS A 151 13.11 -8.59 4.19
CA LYS A 151 13.67 -8.51 5.55
C LYS A 151 12.60 -8.26 6.61
N TYR A 152 11.57 -7.50 6.27
CA TYR A 152 10.48 -7.15 7.18
C TYR A 152 9.27 -8.11 7.11
N GLN A 153 9.31 -9.17 6.29
CA GLN A 153 8.26 -10.19 6.29
C GLN A 153 8.12 -10.91 7.63
N ASN A 154 9.21 -11.05 8.39
CA ASN A 154 9.18 -11.59 9.74
C ASN A 154 9.26 -10.44 10.78
N PRO A 155 8.13 -10.05 11.41
CA PRO A 155 8.13 -8.93 12.36
C PRO A 155 9.05 -9.13 13.56
N SER A 156 9.24 -10.36 14.02
CA SER A 156 10.08 -10.66 15.19
C SER A 156 11.57 -10.41 14.89
N GLU A 157 12.01 -10.72 13.67
CA GLU A 157 13.37 -10.43 13.23
C GLU A 157 13.54 -8.94 12.95
N ALA A 158 12.56 -8.32 12.31
CA ALA A 158 12.56 -6.89 12.06
C ALA A 158 12.59 -6.07 13.36
N ASP A 159 11.86 -6.48 14.41
CA ASP A 159 11.87 -5.81 15.71
C ASP A 159 13.25 -5.83 16.37
N LYS A 160 14.00 -6.94 16.26
CA LYS A 160 15.38 -7.00 16.75
C LYS A 160 16.30 -6.00 16.06
N LEU A 161 16.09 -5.81 14.75
CA LEU A 161 16.85 -4.83 13.96
C LEU A 161 16.51 -3.39 14.37
N LEU A 162 15.21 -3.11 14.57
CA LEU A 162 14.74 -1.79 14.99
C LEU A 162 15.19 -1.41 16.41
N LYS A 163 15.31 -2.38 17.32
CA LYS A 163 15.85 -2.14 18.69
C LYS A 163 17.30 -1.72 18.70
N VAL A 164 18.08 -2.11 17.71
CA VAL A 164 19.48 -1.69 17.55
C VAL A 164 19.56 -0.24 17.01
N GLN A 165 18.55 0.18 16.26
CA GLN A 165 18.41 1.56 15.76
C GLN A 165 17.68 2.38 16.80
N LYS A 166 18.39 3.06 17.69
CA LYS A 166 17.86 3.82 18.83
C LYS A 166 16.94 5.03 18.48
N ASP A 167 16.78 5.34 17.21
CA ASP A 167 16.11 6.55 16.71
C ASP A 167 14.63 6.35 16.33
N LEU A 168 14.03 5.19 16.62
CA LEU A 168 12.61 5.03 16.41
C LEU A 168 11.87 5.51 17.65
N ASP A 169 11.43 6.77 17.60
CA ASP A 169 10.41 7.28 18.50
C ASP A 169 9.22 6.31 18.55
N GLU A 170 8.67 6.14 19.74
CA GLU A 170 7.40 5.42 19.90
C GLU A 170 6.42 5.96 18.85
N VAL A 171 5.72 5.08 18.15
CA VAL A 171 4.71 5.46 17.16
C VAL A 171 3.55 6.13 17.91
N LYS A 172 3.73 7.43 18.19
CA LYS A 172 2.72 8.30 18.80
C LYS A 172 1.92 8.93 17.65
N ASP A 173 0.64 9.10 17.88
CA ASP A 173 -0.27 9.83 16.98
C ASP A 173 -0.49 9.21 15.59
N VAL A 174 -0.64 7.88 15.52
CA VAL A 174 -1.11 7.23 14.30
C VAL A 174 -2.63 7.31 14.22
N MET A 175 -3.14 7.87 13.13
CA MET A 175 -4.58 7.92 12.85
C MET A 175 -4.99 6.69 12.03
N LEU A 176 -6.00 5.97 12.54
CA LEU A 176 -6.65 4.89 11.79
C LEU A 176 -7.90 5.46 11.10
N LYS A 177 -8.02 5.23 9.80
CA LYS A 177 -9.13 5.67 8.95
C LYS A 177 -9.56 4.57 8.01
N ASN A 178 -10.79 4.65 7.51
CA ASN A 178 -11.22 3.86 6.36
C ASN A 178 -10.92 4.62 5.06
N ILE A 179 -10.79 3.91 3.95
CA ILE A 179 -10.56 4.55 2.64
C ILE A 179 -11.67 5.54 2.28
N GLU A 180 -12.91 5.30 2.72
CA GLU A 180 -14.04 6.19 2.50
C GLU A 180 -13.90 7.53 3.26
N ASP A 181 -13.18 7.56 4.39
CA ASP A 181 -12.92 8.80 5.16
C ASP A 181 -12.01 9.78 4.41
N LEU A 182 -11.32 9.31 3.37
CA LEU A 182 -10.45 10.12 2.53
C LEU A 182 -11.19 10.76 1.35
N LEU A 183 -12.43 10.36 1.10
CA LEU A 183 -13.22 10.88 -0.01
C LEU A 183 -13.72 12.30 0.31
N GLN A 184 -13.76 13.16 -0.69
CA GLN A 184 -14.35 14.48 -0.57
C GLN A 184 -15.89 14.38 -0.59
N ARG A 185 -16.56 15.42 -0.10
CA ARG A 185 -18.02 15.47 -0.09
C ARG A 185 -18.59 15.25 -1.50
N GLY A 186 -19.37 14.19 -1.66
CA GLY A 186 -20.00 13.82 -2.93
C GLY A 186 -19.15 12.91 -3.83
N GLU A 187 -17.91 12.62 -3.47
CA GLU A 187 -17.11 11.61 -4.17
C GLU A 187 -17.57 10.19 -3.79
N LYS A 188 -17.44 9.28 -4.76
CA LYS A 188 -17.62 7.83 -4.53
C LYS A 188 -16.39 7.10 -5.01
N LEU A 189 -15.93 6.14 -4.23
CA LEU A 189 -14.74 5.33 -4.57
C LEU A 189 -14.89 4.65 -5.94
N ASP A 190 -16.07 4.09 -6.22
CA ASP A 190 -16.40 3.47 -7.52
C ASP A 190 -16.22 4.43 -8.71
N ASP A 191 -16.54 5.71 -8.55
CA ASP A 191 -16.42 6.70 -9.62
C ASP A 191 -14.95 7.13 -9.82
N LEU A 192 -14.18 7.21 -8.73
CA LEU A 192 -12.73 7.44 -8.80
C LEU A 192 -12.02 6.26 -9.47
N MET A 193 -12.39 5.02 -9.12
CA MET A 193 -11.83 3.81 -9.73
C MET A 193 -12.09 3.75 -11.23
N LYS A 194 -13.30 4.10 -11.71
CA LYS A 194 -13.64 4.14 -13.14
C LYS A 194 -12.83 5.17 -13.93
N LYS A 195 -12.44 6.27 -13.28
CA LYS A 195 -11.70 7.38 -13.90
C LYS A 195 -10.19 7.22 -13.79
N SER A 196 -9.73 6.27 -12.97
CA SER A 196 -8.30 6.07 -12.71
C SER A 196 -7.57 5.49 -13.92
N GLN A 197 -6.38 5.98 -14.17
CA GLN A 197 -5.45 5.42 -15.14
C GLN A 197 -4.66 4.22 -14.59
N ASP A 198 -4.66 4.03 -13.27
CA ASP A 198 -4.00 2.91 -12.61
C ASP A 198 -4.78 1.59 -12.73
N LEU A 199 -6.07 1.65 -13.12
CA LEU A 199 -6.98 0.50 -13.19
C LEU A 199 -7.41 0.20 -14.62
N SER A 200 -7.16 -1.01 -15.08
CA SER A 200 -7.78 -1.55 -16.29
C SER A 200 -9.27 -1.86 -16.06
N ASN A 201 -10.04 -1.88 -17.15
CA ASN A 201 -11.44 -2.27 -17.09
C ASN A 201 -11.64 -3.68 -16.50
N SER A 202 -10.73 -4.61 -16.76
CA SER A 202 -10.78 -5.96 -16.21
C SER A 202 -10.57 -5.97 -14.70
N SER A 203 -9.62 -5.18 -14.19
CA SER A 203 -9.36 -5.06 -12.75
C SER A 203 -10.52 -4.37 -12.03
N TYR A 204 -11.12 -3.34 -12.64
CA TYR A 204 -12.32 -2.72 -12.09
C TYR A 204 -13.51 -3.71 -12.00
N GLN A 205 -13.74 -4.53 -13.03
CA GLN A 205 -14.80 -5.54 -13.01
C GLN A 205 -14.52 -6.62 -11.96
N PHE A 206 -13.27 -7.04 -11.83
CA PHE A 206 -12.84 -7.99 -10.79
C PHE A 206 -13.18 -7.47 -9.38
N TYR A 207 -12.87 -6.21 -9.09
CA TYR A 207 -13.23 -5.58 -7.81
C TYR A 207 -14.75 -5.57 -7.57
N ARG A 208 -15.54 -5.16 -8.57
CA ARG A 208 -17.00 -5.14 -8.44
C ARG A 208 -17.57 -6.53 -8.14
N GLN A 209 -17.04 -7.56 -8.75
CA GLN A 209 -17.47 -8.93 -8.50
C GLN A 209 -17.09 -9.39 -7.08
N ALA A 210 -15.88 -9.08 -6.62
CA ALA A 210 -15.44 -9.37 -5.26
C ALA A 210 -16.30 -8.65 -4.22
N LYS A 211 -16.62 -7.37 -4.43
CA LYS A 211 -17.49 -6.58 -3.54
C LYS A 211 -18.91 -7.16 -3.45
N LYS A 212 -19.49 -7.59 -4.57
CA LYS A 212 -20.81 -8.26 -4.59
C LYS A 212 -20.79 -9.57 -3.79
N ASN A 213 -19.78 -10.40 -3.98
CA ASN A 213 -19.66 -11.68 -3.26
C ASN A 213 -19.52 -11.47 -1.75
N ASN A 214 -18.74 -10.48 -1.32
CA ASN A 214 -18.59 -10.15 0.11
C ASN A 214 -19.87 -9.56 0.73
N GLN A 215 -20.71 -8.87 -0.04
CA GLN A 215 -22.00 -8.38 0.43
C GLN A 215 -23.02 -9.51 0.61
N CYS A 216 -23.03 -10.52 -0.25
CA CYS A 216 -23.89 -11.70 -0.09
C CYS A 216 -23.60 -12.51 1.17
N CYS A 217 -22.35 -12.57 1.63
CA CYS A 217 -21.97 -13.33 2.83
C CYS A 217 -22.27 -12.60 4.16
N LYS A 218 -22.67 -11.32 4.13
CA LYS A 218 -23.06 -10.55 5.33
C LYS A 218 -24.55 -10.61 5.66
N LEU A 219 -25.34 -11.35 4.89
CA LEU A 219 -26.80 -11.47 5.04
C LEU A 219 -27.27 -12.79 5.70
N TYR A 220 -26.34 -13.56 6.29
CA TYR A 220 -26.68 -14.73 7.10
C TYR A 220 -25.95 -14.71 8.43
#